data_9cc4b0b0859b74b3f860f59581399a4f
#
_entry.id   9cc4b0b0859b74b3f860f59581399a4f
#
_cell.length_a   1.000
_cell.length_b   1.000
_cell.length_c   1.000
_cell.angle_alpha   90.00
_cell.angle_beta   90.00
_cell.angle_gamma   90.00
#
_symmetry.space_group_name_H-M   'P 1'
#
loop_
_entity.id
_entity.type
_entity.pdbx_description
1 polymer ?
#
loop_
_entity_poly.entity_id
_entity_poly.type
_entity_poly.pdbx_seq_one_letter_code
_entity_poly.pdbx_strand_id
1 'polypeptide(L)'
;MKFICPVCGTPGDIPDRVNHSSQAATQTPCLKCGSDLSVEPNTGQVQRVSAGQDPQEDPKAPGRQPKYTVSPVLSMRPQDKGKKDYLATVVFAVVLCALIAIGVYFSFNIKRDALNQPLQMLSNLVDEVTEYGKTILGQFQKDQQPRQAKRHVRKGYEHYKENQLKEALQELNLAIETHPENPEAYFWRARTFIRLEQYDNAIADLKTVVNLKPRYSPAYDNLGWLFMRRNDYDESLSNLNKSIELKPDNGWAHYMRGRVFFKKGDFQKAVENAETACKLGYKDGCHDAKRFGAKMTEND
;
A
#
# COMPACT_ATOMS: atom_id res chain seq x y z
N MET A 1 -12.64 22.54 25.36
CA MET A 1 -13.70 23.05 24.42
C MET A 1 -14.12 21.90 23.51
N LYS A 2 -15.43 21.82 23.16
CA LYS A 2 -15.93 20.80 22.23
C LYS A 2 -15.92 21.35 20.80
N PHE A 3 -15.51 20.52 19.84
CA PHE A 3 -15.54 20.86 18.42
C PHE A 3 -16.17 19.73 17.59
N ILE A 4 -16.61 20.06 16.39
CA ILE A 4 -17.07 19.07 15.41
C ILE A 4 -15.99 18.95 14.33
N CYS A 5 -15.49 17.74 14.10
CA CYS A 5 -14.47 17.51 13.07
C CYS A 5 -15.03 17.87 11.69
N PRO A 6 -14.40 18.80 10.92
CA PRO A 6 -14.87 19.22 9.61
C PRO A 6 -14.78 18.13 8.52
N VAL A 7 -14.09 17.01 8.81
CA VAL A 7 -13.89 15.91 7.86
C VAL A 7 -14.88 14.77 8.07
N CYS A 8 -15.16 14.38 9.33
CA CYS A 8 -16.03 13.24 9.64
C CYS A 8 -17.28 13.59 10.45
N GLY A 9 -17.48 14.86 10.81
CA GLY A 9 -18.66 15.34 11.55
C GLY A 9 -18.74 14.86 13.01
N THR A 10 -17.69 14.23 13.55
CA THR A 10 -17.72 13.69 14.92
C THR A 10 -17.36 14.75 15.95
N PRO A 11 -18.08 14.83 17.10
CA PRO A 11 -17.68 15.67 18.20
C PRO A 11 -16.38 15.16 18.85
N GLY A 12 -15.47 16.06 19.20
CA GLY A 12 -14.23 15.79 19.89
C GLY A 12 -13.94 16.85 20.96
N ASP A 13 -13.06 16.55 21.91
CA ASP A 13 -12.61 17.49 22.91
C ASP A 13 -11.20 17.98 22.59
N ILE A 14 -10.98 19.30 22.68
CA ILE A 14 -9.65 19.89 22.58
C ILE A 14 -8.94 19.64 23.90
N PRO A 15 -7.71 19.03 23.91
CA PRO A 15 -6.96 18.83 25.15
C PRO A 15 -6.71 20.15 25.88
N ASP A 16 -6.89 20.17 27.20
CA ASP A 16 -6.76 21.36 28.06
C ASP A 16 -5.32 21.96 28.15
N ARG A 17 -4.36 21.39 27.39
CA ARG A 17 -2.96 21.86 27.35
C ARG A 17 -2.63 22.73 26.13
N VAL A 18 -3.56 23.50 25.62
CA VAL A 18 -3.20 24.57 24.67
C VAL A 18 -2.62 25.73 25.47
N ASN A 19 -1.28 25.80 25.54
CA ASN A 19 -0.58 26.90 26.23
C ASN A 19 -0.93 28.23 25.52
N HIS A 20 -1.63 29.10 26.21
CA HIS A 20 -2.04 30.43 25.73
C HIS A 20 -0.87 31.40 25.42
N SER A 21 0.38 30.95 25.49
CA SER A 21 1.58 31.78 25.30
C SER A 21 2.25 31.63 23.93
N SER A 22 1.82 30.71 23.06
CA SER A 22 2.36 30.59 21.71
C SER A 22 1.32 31.02 20.66
N GLN A 23 1.65 32.02 19.85
CA GLN A 23 0.82 32.48 18.71
C GLN A 23 0.75 31.47 17.54
N ALA A 24 1.23 30.24 17.70
CA ALA A 24 1.23 29.20 16.68
C ALA A 24 0.02 28.29 16.83
N ALA A 25 -0.68 28.03 15.72
CA ALA A 25 -1.77 27.07 15.66
C ALA A 25 -1.26 25.67 16.02
N THR A 26 -1.95 24.98 16.94
CA THR A 26 -1.61 23.61 17.33
C THR A 26 -2.25 22.62 16.38
N GLN A 27 -1.44 21.70 15.84
CA GLN A 27 -1.93 20.60 15.00
C GLN A 27 -2.26 19.40 15.89
N THR A 28 -3.50 18.91 15.81
CA THR A 28 -3.95 17.71 16.52
C THR A 28 -4.69 16.78 15.56
N PRO A 29 -4.40 15.47 15.58
CA PRO A 29 -5.13 14.52 14.75
C PRO A 29 -6.54 14.28 15.31
N CYS A 30 -7.53 14.15 14.43
CA CYS A 30 -8.86 13.70 14.82
C CYS A 30 -8.81 12.22 15.24
N LEU A 31 -9.22 11.91 16.46
CA LEU A 31 -9.16 10.56 17.04
C LEU A 31 -9.99 9.52 16.27
N LYS A 32 -10.98 9.94 15.49
CA LYS A 32 -11.86 9.03 14.74
C LYS A 32 -11.47 8.82 13.29
N CYS A 33 -11.08 9.88 12.56
CA CYS A 33 -10.73 9.76 11.16
C CYS A 33 -9.22 9.94 10.88
N GLY A 34 -8.41 10.30 11.87
CA GLY A 34 -6.98 10.49 11.75
C GLY A 34 -6.55 11.74 10.94
N SER A 35 -7.50 12.60 10.54
CA SER A 35 -7.17 13.83 9.81
C SER A 35 -6.48 14.83 10.72
N ASP A 36 -5.39 15.41 10.23
CA ASP A 36 -4.71 16.50 10.95
C ASP A 36 -5.56 17.76 10.91
N LEU A 37 -5.79 18.34 12.08
CA LEU A 37 -6.61 19.52 12.31
C LEU A 37 -5.75 20.63 12.90
N SER A 38 -5.93 21.85 12.41
CA SER A 38 -5.32 23.06 12.97
C SER A 38 -6.35 23.77 13.84
N VAL A 39 -5.98 24.06 15.09
CA VAL A 39 -6.82 24.82 16.05
C VAL A 39 -6.24 26.21 16.18
N GLU A 40 -7.03 27.22 15.83
CA GLU A 40 -6.63 28.61 16.01
C GLU A 40 -6.70 29.02 17.50
N PRO A 41 -5.64 29.58 18.08
CA PRO A 41 -5.57 29.84 19.53
C PRO A 41 -6.53 30.89 20.04
N ASN A 42 -6.97 31.82 19.18
CA ASN A 42 -7.84 32.94 19.59
C ASN A 42 -9.33 32.72 19.34
N THR A 43 -9.71 31.90 18.38
CA THR A 43 -11.10 31.68 17.99
C THR A 43 -11.62 30.29 18.31
N GLY A 44 -10.72 29.33 18.57
CA GLY A 44 -11.05 27.93 18.75
C GLY A 44 -11.60 27.28 17.48
N GLN A 45 -11.50 27.93 16.32
CA GLN A 45 -11.92 27.36 15.06
C GLN A 45 -11.01 26.21 14.65
N VAL A 46 -11.61 25.10 14.24
CA VAL A 46 -10.90 23.91 13.82
C VAL A 46 -11.02 23.78 12.30
N GLN A 47 -9.89 23.80 11.62
CA GLN A 47 -9.81 23.63 10.17
C GLN A 47 -8.98 22.40 9.82
N ARG A 48 -9.25 21.78 8.67
CA ARG A 48 -8.39 20.75 8.12
C ARG A 48 -7.08 21.37 7.70
N VAL A 49 -5.94 20.80 8.14
CA VAL A 49 -4.64 21.17 7.57
C VAL A 49 -4.65 20.73 6.12
N SER A 50 -4.78 21.68 5.19
CA SER A 50 -4.47 21.42 3.80
C SER A 50 -2.98 21.07 3.76
N ALA A 51 -2.65 19.90 3.21
CA ALA A 51 -1.27 19.45 3.06
C ALA A 51 -0.46 20.59 2.42
N GLY A 52 0.41 21.20 3.23
CA GLY A 52 1.23 22.31 2.81
C GLY A 52 2.10 21.89 1.63
N GLN A 53 2.32 22.81 0.72
CA GLN A 53 3.27 22.65 -0.36
C GLN A 53 4.63 22.28 0.25
N ASP A 54 5.05 21.03 -0.02
CA ASP A 54 6.39 20.54 0.37
C ASP A 54 7.49 21.40 -0.27
N PRO A 55 8.63 21.62 0.43
CA PRO A 55 9.77 22.35 -0.11
C PRO A 55 10.25 21.72 -1.41
N GLN A 56 10.57 22.58 -2.37
CA GLN A 56 11.08 22.27 -3.70
C GLN A 56 12.30 21.37 -3.60
N GLU A 57 12.17 20.13 -4.06
CA GLU A 57 13.28 19.22 -4.25
C GLU A 57 13.78 19.26 -5.70
N ASP A 58 15.10 19.23 -5.85
CA ASP A 58 15.93 19.35 -7.04
C ASP A 58 15.46 18.51 -8.27
N PRO A 59 15.30 19.08 -9.48
CA PRO A 59 14.71 18.41 -10.66
C PRO A 59 15.63 17.40 -11.37
N LYS A 60 16.84 17.14 -10.90
CA LYS A 60 17.83 16.32 -11.64
C LYS A 60 17.78 14.82 -11.39
N ALA A 61 16.92 14.29 -10.51
CA ALA A 61 16.79 12.86 -10.32
C ALA A 61 15.70 12.28 -11.23
N PRO A 62 15.99 11.32 -12.11
CA PRO A 62 14.97 10.65 -12.91
C PRO A 62 14.05 9.86 -11.98
N GLY A 63 12.76 10.19 -11.98
CA GLY A 63 11.74 9.39 -11.31
C GLY A 63 11.13 9.96 -10.03
N ARG A 64 11.20 11.27 -9.78
CA ARG A 64 10.43 11.88 -8.68
C ARG A 64 8.95 11.94 -9.03
N GLN A 65 8.26 10.96 -8.49
CA GLN A 65 6.79 10.91 -8.45
C GLN A 65 6.29 11.41 -7.08
N PRO A 66 5.01 11.84 -6.98
CA PRO A 66 4.45 12.33 -5.74
C PRO A 66 4.63 11.34 -4.59
N LYS A 67 4.93 11.86 -3.40
CA LYS A 67 5.06 11.06 -2.17
C LYS A 67 3.76 10.31 -1.91
N TYR A 68 3.79 9.00 -2.12
CA TYR A 68 2.73 8.13 -1.64
C TYR A 68 2.95 7.91 -0.15
N THR A 69 2.08 8.48 0.66
CA THR A 69 2.05 8.21 2.09
C THR A 69 1.66 6.75 2.31
N VAL A 70 2.61 5.94 2.74
CA VAL A 70 2.32 4.63 3.33
C VAL A 70 1.55 4.92 4.62
N SER A 71 0.27 4.58 4.66
CA SER A 71 -0.56 4.79 5.85
C SER A 71 0.11 4.25 7.11
N PRO A 72 0.13 5.00 8.20
CA PRO A 72 0.74 4.54 9.44
C PRO A 72 0.02 3.30 9.97
N VAL A 73 0.82 2.43 10.55
CA VAL A 73 0.48 1.15 11.16
C VAL A 73 -0.75 1.27 12.06
N LEU A 74 -1.82 0.58 11.69
CA LEU A 74 -2.89 0.28 12.65
C LEU A 74 -2.30 -0.55 13.80
N SER A 75 -2.37 0.00 15.01
CA SER A 75 -2.10 -0.68 16.26
C SER A 75 -2.83 -2.02 16.33
N MET A 76 -2.15 -3.05 16.81
CA MET A 76 -2.71 -4.38 17.04
C MET A 76 -4.02 -4.29 17.82
N ARG A 77 -5.12 -4.73 17.22
CA ARG A 77 -6.37 -4.94 17.97
C ARG A 77 -6.23 -6.14 18.89
N PRO A 78 -6.79 -6.10 20.11
CA PRO A 78 -6.67 -7.16 21.12
C PRO A 78 -7.33 -8.50 20.77
N GLN A 79 -7.94 -8.65 19.58
CA GLN A 79 -8.71 -9.85 19.20
C GLN A 79 -7.86 -11.10 18.88
N ASP A 80 -6.54 -10.96 18.70
CA ASP A 80 -5.69 -12.12 18.33
C ASP A 80 -5.28 -12.99 19.54
N LYS A 81 -5.41 -12.49 20.78
CA LYS A 81 -5.09 -13.28 21.97
C LYS A 81 -6.13 -14.37 22.24
N GLY A 82 -7.42 -14.06 22.12
CA GLY A 82 -8.50 -14.98 22.46
C GLY A 82 -8.56 -16.25 21.60
N LYS A 83 -8.12 -16.21 20.33
CA LYS A 83 -8.14 -17.40 19.46
C LYS A 83 -7.02 -18.40 19.78
N LYS A 84 -5.84 -17.93 20.18
CA LYS A 84 -4.73 -18.80 20.60
C LYS A 84 -5.06 -19.48 21.94
N ASP A 85 -5.64 -18.72 22.87
CA ASP A 85 -6.04 -19.24 24.18
C ASP A 85 -7.18 -20.26 24.04
N TYR A 86 -8.13 -20.01 23.13
CA TYR A 86 -9.24 -20.97 22.85
C TYR A 86 -8.73 -22.29 22.25
N LEU A 87 -7.80 -22.24 21.28
CA LEU A 87 -7.24 -23.45 20.67
C LEU A 87 -6.43 -24.26 21.71
N ALA A 88 -5.62 -23.58 22.52
CA ALA A 88 -4.89 -24.21 23.61
C ALA A 88 -5.84 -24.85 24.63
N THR A 89 -6.96 -24.21 24.95
CA THR A 89 -7.98 -24.73 25.88
C THR A 89 -8.68 -25.96 25.31
N VAL A 90 -9.03 -25.96 24.02
CA VAL A 90 -9.66 -27.11 23.36
C VAL A 90 -8.70 -28.32 23.31
N VAL A 91 -7.44 -28.09 22.91
CA VAL A 91 -6.43 -29.16 22.89
C VAL A 91 -6.20 -29.71 24.31
N PHE A 92 -6.11 -28.85 25.31
CA PHE A 92 -5.96 -29.26 26.71
C PHE A 92 -7.15 -30.08 27.20
N ALA A 93 -8.38 -29.67 26.87
CA ALA A 93 -9.61 -30.41 27.22
C ALA A 93 -9.64 -31.80 26.59
N VAL A 94 -9.26 -31.94 25.32
CA VAL A 94 -9.21 -33.25 24.63
C VAL A 94 -8.16 -34.16 25.25
N VAL A 95 -6.96 -33.65 25.54
CA VAL A 95 -5.90 -34.41 26.21
C VAL A 95 -6.34 -34.84 27.62
N LEU A 96 -7.00 -33.97 28.36
CA LEU A 96 -7.52 -34.28 29.70
C LEU A 96 -8.60 -35.36 29.63
N CYS A 97 -9.55 -35.30 28.69
CA CYS A 97 -10.56 -36.34 28.51
C CYS A 97 -9.94 -37.70 28.13
N ALA A 98 -8.91 -37.71 27.29
CA ALA A 98 -8.17 -38.91 26.95
C ALA A 98 -7.46 -39.53 28.18
N LEU A 99 -6.83 -38.71 28.99
CA LEU A 99 -6.18 -39.16 30.25
C LEU A 99 -7.17 -39.70 31.26
N ILE A 100 -8.35 -39.07 31.42
CA ILE A 100 -9.43 -39.55 32.27
C ILE A 100 -9.96 -40.91 31.80
N ALA A 101 -10.18 -41.08 30.49
CA ALA A 101 -10.62 -42.33 29.88
C ALA A 101 -9.58 -43.46 30.13
N ILE A 102 -8.28 -43.18 30.01
CA ILE A 102 -7.22 -44.11 30.32
C ILE A 102 -7.20 -44.46 31.80
N GLY A 103 -7.36 -43.47 32.70
CA GLY A 103 -7.44 -43.65 34.16
C GLY A 103 -8.64 -44.53 34.58
N VAL A 104 -9.81 -44.33 34.00
CA VAL A 104 -11.01 -45.14 34.20
C VAL A 104 -10.78 -46.60 33.74
N TYR A 105 -10.11 -46.76 32.59
CA TYR A 105 -9.72 -48.08 32.06
C TYR A 105 -8.87 -48.89 33.08
N PHE A 106 -7.84 -48.26 33.66
CA PHE A 106 -6.96 -48.91 34.64
C PHE A 106 -7.63 -49.18 35.99
N SER A 107 -8.61 -48.33 36.35
CA SER A 107 -9.25 -48.43 37.70
C SER A 107 -10.39 -49.51 37.76
N PHE A 108 -11.04 -49.84 36.65
CA PHE A 108 -12.25 -50.68 36.66
C PHE A 108 -12.06 -52.10 36.06
N ASN A 109 -10.88 -52.52 35.64
CA ASN A 109 -10.59 -53.86 35.16
C ASN A 109 -11.67 -54.40 34.17
N ILE A 110 -12.14 -53.53 33.26
CA ILE A 110 -13.24 -53.78 32.33
C ILE A 110 -12.75 -54.79 31.27
N LYS A 111 -13.60 -55.79 30.93
CA LYS A 111 -13.31 -56.75 29.89
C LYS A 111 -12.93 -56.08 28.57
N ARG A 112 -11.82 -56.52 27.95
CA ARG A 112 -11.16 -55.91 26.75
C ARG A 112 -12.13 -55.65 25.60
N ASP A 113 -13.13 -56.55 25.42
CA ASP A 113 -14.08 -56.50 24.30
C ASP A 113 -15.12 -55.37 24.46
N ALA A 114 -15.45 -54.97 25.69
CA ALA A 114 -16.39 -53.88 25.95
C ALA A 114 -15.81 -52.46 25.68
N LEU A 115 -14.51 -52.37 25.50
CA LEU A 115 -13.79 -51.08 25.32
C LEU A 115 -13.43 -50.80 23.86
N ASN A 116 -13.51 -51.77 22.96
CA ASN A 116 -13.14 -51.57 21.57
C ASN A 116 -13.97 -50.49 20.87
N GLN A 117 -15.30 -50.45 21.12
CA GLN A 117 -16.14 -49.38 20.55
C GLN A 117 -15.87 -47.99 21.13
N PRO A 118 -15.79 -47.79 22.46
CA PRO A 118 -15.42 -46.49 23.02
C PRO A 118 -14.04 -46.00 22.62
N LEU A 119 -13.04 -46.90 22.53
CA LEU A 119 -11.68 -46.51 22.08
C LEU A 119 -11.68 -46.09 20.61
N GLN A 120 -12.45 -46.76 19.74
CA GLN A 120 -12.60 -46.39 18.35
C GLN A 120 -13.33 -45.05 18.18
N MET A 121 -14.36 -44.78 19.00
CA MET A 121 -15.03 -43.47 19.02
C MET A 121 -14.08 -42.38 19.46
N LEU A 122 -13.24 -42.61 20.48
CA LEU A 122 -12.23 -41.65 20.93
C LEU A 122 -11.16 -41.39 19.86
N SER A 123 -10.69 -42.45 19.17
CA SER A 123 -9.77 -42.32 18.05
C SER A 123 -10.35 -41.43 16.95
N ASN A 124 -11.57 -41.72 16.51
CA ASN A 124 -12.25 -40.94 15.50
C ASN A 124 -12.45 -39.48 15.91
N LEU A 125 -12.79 -39.24 17.19
CA LEU A 125 -12.93 -37.87 17.72
C LEU A 125 -11.60 -37.13 17.75
N VAL A 126 -10.50 -37.80 18.11
CA VAL A 126 -9.15 -37.22 18.10
C VAL A 126 -8.75 -36.86 16.66
N ASP A 127 -9.02 -37.71 15.69
CA ASP A 127 -8.75 -37.46 14.28
C ASP A 127 -9.54 -36.24 13.76
N GLU A 128 -10.84 -36.19 14.10
CA GLU A 128 -11.73 -35.10 13.72
C GLU A 128 -11.26 -33.76 14.31
N VAL A 129 -10.93 -33.75 15.62
CA VAL A 129 -10.39 -32.53 16.30
C VAL A 129 -9.05 -32.11 15.75
N THR A 130 -8.21 -33.09 15.38
CA THR A 130 -6.89 -32.81 14.79
C THR A 130 -7.05 -32.17 13.40
N GLU A 131 -7.96 -32.69 12.58
CA GLU A 131 -8.23 -32.14 11.25
C GLU A 131 -8.87 -30.74 11.33
N TYR A 132 -9.82 -30.57 12.25
CA TYR A 132 -10.37 -29.24 12.56
C TYR A 132 -9.30 -28.26 13.01
N GLY A 133 -8.40 -28.70 13.89
CA GLY A 133 -7.26 -27.90 14.34
C GLY A 133 -6.32 -27.47 13.19
N LYS A 134 -6.01 -28.37 12.26
CA LYS A 134 -5.24 -28.06 11.05
C LYS A 134 -5.95 -27.02 10.19
N THR A 135 -7.25 -27.17 10.01
CA THR A 135 -8.09 -26.24 9.22
C THR A 135 -8.05 -24.83 9.84
N ILE A 136 -8.28 -24.74 11.15
CA ILE A 136 -8.23 -23.45 11.87
C ILE A 136 -6.82 -22.82 11.81
N LEU A 137 -5.78 -23.62 11.99
CA LEU A 137 -4.40 -23.14 11.90
C LEU A 137 -4.07 -22.63 10.50
N GLY A 138 -4.50 -23.36 9.45
CA GLY A 138 -4.34 -22.96 8.06
C GLY A 138 -5.06 -21.64 7.75
N GLN A 139 -6.30 -21.50 8.23
CA GLN A 139 -7.05 -20.27 8.11
C GLN A 139 -6.35 -19.10 8.83
N PHE A 140 -5.88 -19.31 10.06
CA PHE A 140 -5.14 -18.32 10.82
C PHE A 140 -3.84 -17.89 10.13
N GLN A 141 -3.08 -18.85 9.57
CA GLN A 141 -1.88 -18.54 8.79
C GLN A 141 -2.23 -17.69 7.56
N LYS A 142 -3.27 -18.07 6.81
CA LYS A 142 -3.76 -17.32 5.65
C LYS A 142 -4.15 -15.88 6.02
N ASP A 143 -4.82 -15.68 7.15
CA ASP A 143 -5.21 -14.36 7.64
C ASP A 143 -4.00 -13.48 8.04
N GLN A 144 -2.86 -14.07 8.35
CA GLN A 144 -1.62 -13.34 8.71
C GLN A 144 -0.79 -12.94 7.49
N GLN A 145 -0.93 -13.64 6.35
CA GLN A 145 -0.14 -13.39 5.14
C GLN A 145 -0.18 -11.92 4.67
N PRO A 146 -1.35 -11.26 4.55
CA PRO A 146 -1.40 -9.86 4.12
C PRO A 146 -0.67 -8.90 5.07
N ARG A 147 -0.70 -9.19 6.37
CA ARG A 147 -0.01 -8.36 7.38
C ARG A 147 1.50 -8.52 7.31
N GLN A 148 1.98 -9.76 7.10
CA GLN A 148 3.41 -10.03 6.93
C GLN A 148 3.92 -9.42 5.63
N ALA A 149 3.22 -9.64 4.50
CA ALA A 149 3.56 -9.03 3.22
C ALA A 149 3.66 -7.50 3.33
N LYS A 150 2.71 -6.86 4.02
CA LYS A 150 2.75 -5.41 4.24
C LYS A 150 3.97 -4.93 5.05
N ARG A 151 4.45 -5.73 6.00
CA ARG A 151 5.71 -5.44 6.73
C ARG A 151 6.92 -5.50 5.79
N HIS A 152 6.98 -6.52 4.93
CA HIS A 152 8.05 -6.66 3.94
C HIS A 152 8.00 -5.52 2.90
N VAL A 153 6.81 -5.14 2.41
CA VAL A 153 6.68 -3.97 1.52
C VAL A 153 7.23 -2.70 2.17
N ARG A 154 6.91 -2.46 3.44
CA ARG A 154 7.42 -1.28 4.17
C ARG A 154 8.94 -1.30 4.27
N LYS A 155 9.55 -2.42 4.66
CA LYS A 155 11.01 -2.55 4.72
C LYS A 155 11.65 -2.37 3.34
N GLY A 156 11.09 -3.00 2.31
CA GLY A 156 11.55 -2.82 0.94
C GLY A 156 11.48 -1.37 0.47
N TYR A 157 10.44 -0.65 0.83
CA TYR A 157 10.33 0.79 0.57
C TYR A 157 11.38 1.62 1.33
N GLU A 158 11.66 1.30 2.62
CA GLU A 158 12.71 1.98 3.38
C GLU A 158 14.10 1.76 2.72
N HIS A 159 14.46 0.51 2.39
CA HIS A 159 15.68 0.20 1.66
C HIS A 159 15.75 0.91 0.29
N TYR A 160 14.62 0.98 -0.43
CA TYR A 160 14.55 1.74 -1.68
C TYR A 160 14.85 3.24 -1.48
N LYS A 161 14.36 3.87 -0.41
CA LYS A 161 14.66 5.28 -0.09
C LYS A 161 16.15 5.48 0.22
N GLU A 162 16.75 4.55 0.93
CA GLU A 162 18.16 4.56 1.29
C GLU A 162 19.10 4.14 0.14
N ASN A 163 18.55 3.91 -1.07
CA ASN A 163 19.28 3.42 -2.24
C ASN A 163 19.93 2.03 -2.06
N GLN A 164 19.47 1.25 -1.10
CA GLN A 164 19.86 -0.14 -0.86
C GLN A 164 19.01 -1.05 -1.76
N LEU A 165 19.30 -1.04 -3.07
CA LEU A 165 18.40 -1.61 -4.07
C LEU A 165 18.34 -3.15 -4.01
N LYS A 166 19.42 -3.81 -3.60
CA LYS A 166 19.46 -5.27 -3.45
C LYS A 166 18.61 -5.74 -2.28
N GLU A 167 18.72 -5.07 -1.15
CA GLU A 167 17.95 -5.30 0.07
C GLU A 167 16.47 -5.01 -0.16
N ALA A 168 16.18 -3.93 -0.91
CA ALA A 168 14.82 -3.63 -1.33
C ALA A 168 14.19 -4.77 -2.13
N LEU A 169 14.92 -5.34 -3.12
CA LEU A 169 14.44 -6.48 -3.90
C LEU A 169 14.19 -7.71 -3.04
N GLN A 170 15.07 -8.00 -2.08
CA GLN A 170 14.91 -9.16 -1.17
C GLN A 170 13.60 -9.05 -0.37
N GLU A 171 13.37 -7.90 0.28
CA GLU A 171 12.16 -7.69 1.08
C GLU A 171 10.89 -7.68 0.22
N LEU A 172 10.94 -7.11 -0.98
CA LEU A 172 9.79 -7.06 -1.90
C LEU A 172 9.48 -8.43 -2.51
N ASN A 173 10.49 -9.28 -2.76
CA ASN A 173 10.29 -10.66 -3.16
C ASN A 173 9.59 -11.45 -2.04
N LEU A 174 10.04 -11.33 -0.79
CA LEU A 174 9.39 -11.94 0.37
C LEU A 174 7.94 -11.47 0.53
N ALA A 175 7.66 -10.20 0.24
CA ALA A 175 6.30 -9.67 0.26
C ALA A 175 5.40 -10.36 -0.79
N ILE A 176 5.92 -10.57 -1.99
CA ILE A 176 5.19 -11.23 -3.10
C ILE A 176 5.00 -12.73 -2.81
N GLU A 177 6.04 -13.41 -2.32
CA GLU A 177 5.95 -14.82 -1.91
C GLU A 177 4.90 -15.02 -0.81
N THR A 178 4.87 -14.11 0.17
CA THR A 178 3.91 -14.16 1.28
C THR A 178 2.48 -13.86 0.84
N HIS A 179 2.29 -12.92 -0.09
CA HIS A 179 0.98 -12.50 -0.58
C HIS A 179 1.04 -12.03 -2.03
N PRO A 180 0.90 -12.97 -3.00
CA PRO A 180 1.04 -12.67 -4.43
C PRO A 180 0.03 -11.65 -5.00
N GLU A 181 -1.09 -11.44 -4.31
CA GLU A 181 -2.13 -10.47 -4.72
C GLU A 181 -1.87 -9.06 -4.16
N ASN A 182 -0.68 -8.75 -3.67
CA ASN A 182 -0.34 -7.44 -3.14
C ASN A 182 0.22 -6.51 -4.23
N PRO A 183 -0.54 -5.57 -4.81
CA PRO A 183 -0.07 -4.69 -5.87
C PRO A 183 1.04 -3.73 -5.43
N GLU A 184 1.10 -3.38 -4.13
CA GLU A 184 2.14 -2.46 -3.62
C GLU A 184 3.54 -3.12 -3.67
N ALA A 185 3.62 -4.43 -3.45
CA ALA A 185 4.88 -5.17 -3.53
C ALA A 185 5.46 -5.13 -4.94
N TYR A 186 4.65 -5.44 -5.95
CA TYR A 186 5.04 -5.34 -7.35
C TYR A 186 5.39 -3.91 -7.76
N PHE A 187 4.61 -2.93 -7.32
CA PHE A 187 4.85 -1.53 -7.65
C PHE A 187 6.22 -1.05 -7.13
N TRP A 188 6.57 -1.34 -5.89
CA TRP A 188 7.86 -0.94 -5.34
C TRP A 188 9.00 -1.76 -5.93
N ARG A 189 8.79 -3.05 -6.26
CA ARG A 189 9.80 -3.87 -6.95
C ARG A 189 10.05 -3.35 -8.37
N ALA A 190 9.01 -2.99 -9.10
CA ALA A 190 9.15 -2.33 -10.40
C ALA A 190 9.96 -1.04 -10.32
N ARG A 191 9.69 -0.20 -9.31
CA ARG A 191 10.47 1.03 -9.11
C ARG A 191 11.92 0.75 -8.75
N THR A 192 12.18 -0.33 -8.03
CA THR A 192 13.56 -0.78 -7.73
C THR A 192 14.25 -1.26 -9.01
N PHE A 193 13.54 -2.03 -9.85
CA PHE A 193 14.05 -2.44 -11.16
C PHE A 193 14.33 -1.25 -12.08
N ILE A 194 13.48 -0.21 -12.07
CA ILE A 194 13.72 1.03 -12.82
C ILE A 194 15.06 1.68 -12.41
N ARG A 195 15.35 1.75 -11.10
CA ARG A 195 16.64 2.30 -10.63
C ARG A 195 17.84 1.42 -11.01
N LEU A 196 17.62 0.11 -11.16
CA LEU A 196 18.62 -0.85 -11.63
C LEU A 196 18.68 -0.94 -13.17
N GLU A 197 17.92 -0.10 -13.88
CA GLU A 197 17.80 -0.11 -15.34
C GLU A 197 17.27 -1.43 -15.94
N GLN A 198 16.68 -2.28 -15.11
CA GLN A 198 16.06 -3.55 -15.50
C GLN A 198 14.61 -3.30 -15.99
N TYR A 199 14.47 -2.64 -17.12
CA TYR A 199 13.18 -2.11 -17.59
C TYR A 199 12.16 -3.19 -17.95
N ASP A 200 12.58 -4.33 -18.47
CA ASP A 200 11.65 -5.43 -18.79
C ASP A 200 11.03 -6.05 -17.54
N ASN A 201 11.82 -6.23 -16.48
CA ASN A 201 11.33 -6.68 -15.18
C ASN A 201 10.34 -5.67 -14.57
N ALA A 202 10.64 -4.38 -14.69
CA ALA A 202 9.76 -3.32 -14.21
C ALA A 202 8.42 -3.30 -14.97
N ILE A 203 8.44 -3.49 -16.30
CA ILE A 203 7.23 -3.55 -17.13
C ILE A 203 6.37 -4.76 -16.70
N ALA A 204 6.97 -5.93 -16.49
CA ALA A 204 6.26 -7.13 -16.07
C ALA A 204 5.53 -6.91 -14.72
N ASP A 205 6.23 -6.35 -13.74
CA ASP A 205 5.66 -6.04 -12.43
C ASP A 205 4.55 -4.99 -12.53
N LEU A 206 4.75 -3.91 -13.29
CA LEU A 206 3.72 -2.87 -13.46
C LEU A 206 2.48 -3.38 -14.19
N LYS A 207 2.63 -4.29 -15.16
CA LYS A 207 1.49 -4.98 -15.77
C LYS A 207 0.72 -5.81 -14.73
N THR A 208 1.41 -6.47 -13.82
CA THR A 208 0.76 -7.15 -12.69
C THR A 208 0.02 -6.16 -11.79
N VAL A 209 0.63 -5.00 -11.51
CA VAL A 209 -0.04 -3.94 -10.72
C VAL A 209 -1.34 -3.49 -11.36
N VAL A 210 -1.37 -3.19 -12.66
CA VAL A 210 -2.58 -2.71 -13.33
C VAL A 210 -3.65 -3.80 -13.46
N ASN A 211 -3.26 -5.07 -13.51
CA ASN A 211 -4.21 -6.19 -13.46
C ASN A 211 -4.85 -6.33 -12.08
N LEU A 212 -4.06 -6.25 -11.00
CA LEU A 212 -4.56 -6.35 -9.62
C LEU A 212 -5.32 -5.08 -9.19
N LYS A 213 -4.92 -3.91 -9.69
CA LYS A 213 -5.48 -2.60 -9.33
C LYS A 213 -5.64 -1.69 -10.56
N PRO A 214 -6.70 -1.91 -11.38
CA PRO A 214 -6.88 -1.21 -12.66
C PRO A 214 -7.04 0.31 -12.57
N ARG A 215 -7.33 0.85 -11.38
CA ARG A 215 -7.48 2.30 -11.16
C ARG A 215 -6.26 2.94 -10.48
N TYR A 216 -5.10 2.33 -10.61
CA TYR A 216 -3.87 2.84 -9.97
C TYR A 216 -3.04 3.66 -10.99
N SER A 217 -3.36 4.95 -11.14
CA SER A 217 -2.72 5.90 -12.07
C SER A 217 -1.18 5.86 -12.02
N PRO A 218 -0.49 5.74 -10.85
CA PRO A 218 0.97 5.71 -10.84
C PRO A 218 1.61 4.53 -11.58
N ALA A 219 0.92 3.42 -11.71
CA ALA A 219 1.47 2.30 -12.48
C ALA A 219 1.44 2.61 -13.99
N TYR A 220 0.35 3.23 -14.46
CA TYR A 220 0.26 3.68 -15.87
C TYR A 220 1.28 4.77 -16.19
N ASP A 221 1.55 5.66 -15.24
CA ASP A 221 2.62 6.66 -15.36
C ASP A 221 3.96 5.99 -15.65
N ASN A 222 4.36 5.04 -14.81
CA ASN A 222 5.63 4.33 -14.97
C ASN A 222 5.67 3.50 -16.25
N LEU A 223 4.58 2.83 -16.63
CA LEU A 223 4.49 2.11 -17.91
C LEU A 223 4.65 3.07 -19.09
N GLY A 224 3.97 4.22 -19.08
CA GLY A 224 4.10 5.23 -20.12
C GLY A 224 5.54 5.71 -20.28
N TRP A 225 6.24 5.97 -19.17
CA TRP A 225 7.64 6.37 -19.21
C TRP A 225 8.54 5.25 -19.73
N LEU A 226 8.35 4.01 -19.28
CA LEU A 226 9.15 2.86 -19.70
C LEU A 226 9.00 2.60 -21.22
N PHE A 227 7.78 2.61 -21.74
CA PHE A 227 7.52 2.43 -23.16
C PHE A 227 8.11 3.58 -24.00
N MET A 228 8.04 4.83 -23.50
CA MET A 228 8.74 5.94 -24.17
C MET A 228 10.26 5.73 -24.24
N ARG A 229 10.87 5.19 -23.16
CA ARG A 229 12.30 4.86 -23.14
C ARG A 229 12.69 3.77 -24.15
N ARG A 230 11.77 2.85 -24.45
CA ARG A 230 11.93 1.80 -25.46
C ARG A 230 11.61 2.30 -26.88
N ASN A 231 11.15 3.54 -27.05
CA ASN A 231 10.59 4.12 -28.27
C ASN A 231 9.27 3.46 -28.73
N ASP A 232 8.60 2.71 -27.88
CA ASP A 232 7.26 2.13 -28.08
C ASP A 232 6.22 3.23 -27.80
N TYR A 233 6.13 4.22 -28.70
CA TYR A 233 5.39 5.46 -28.44
C TYR A 233 3.88 5.26 -28.35
N ASP A 234 3.32 4.31 -29.07
CA ASP A 234 1.88 4.06 -29.08
C ASP A 234 1.43 3.42 -27.75
N GLU A 235 2.18 2.47 -27.22
CA GLU A 235 1.99 1.88 -25.89
C GLU A 235 2.19 2.92 -24.79
N SER A 236 3.19 3.80 -24.96
CA SER A 236 3.42 4.91 -24.04
C SER A 236 2.21 5.84 -23.99
N LEU A 237 1.69 6.28 -25.15
CA LEU A 237 0.50 7.14 -25.22
C LEU A 237 -0.73 6.46 -24.61
N SER A 238 -0.94 5.18 -24.89
CA SER A 238 -2.06 4.42 -24.35
C SER A 238 -2.04 4.45 -22.81
N ASN A 239 -0.88 4.17 -22.19
CA ASN A 239 -0.74 4.16 -20.74
C ASN A 239 -0.85 5.59 -20.15
N LEU A 240 -0.22 6.60 -20.76
CA LEU A 240 -0.33 7.99 -20.29
C LEU A 240 -1.75 8.53 -20.41
N ASN A 241 -2.49 8.19 -21.46
CA ASN A 241 -3.90 8.53 -21.57
C ASN A 241 -4.72 7.88 -20.45
N LYS A 242 -4.46 6.61 -20.13
CA LYS A 242 -5.14 5.93 -19.01
C LYS A 242 -4.81 6.58 -17.67
N SER A 243 -3.56 7.00 -17.46
CA SER A 243 -3.20 7.75 -16.26
C SER A 243 -3.97 9.06 -16.15
N ILE A 244 -4.04 9.84 -17.24
CA ILE A 244 -4.77 11.13 -17.28
C ILE A 244 -6.28 10.92 -17.12
N GLU A 245 -6.86 9.87 -17.71
CA GLU A 245 -8.27 9.51 -17.48
C GLU A 245 -8.56 9.26 -15.99
N LEU A 246 -7.68 8.55 -15.30
CA LEU A 246 -7.81 8.24 -13.87
C LEU A 246 -7.51 9.45 -12.98
N LYS A 247 -6.61 10.32 -13.41
CA LYS A 247 -6.16 11.51 -12.68
C LYS A 247 -5.89 12.68 -13.65
N PRO A 248 -6.92 13.48 -14.01
CA PRO A 248 -6.79 14.55 -15.01
C PRO A 248 -5.82 15.69 -14.60
N ASP A 249 -5.61 15.90 -13.31
CA ASP A 249 -4.70 16.89 -12.74
C ASP A 249 -3.24 16.39 -12.58
N ASN A 250 -2.90 15.25 -13.17
CA ASN A 250 -1.53 14.72 -13.15
C ASN A 250 -0.63 15.45 -14.16
N GLY A 251 -0.04 16.58 -13.73
CA GLY A 251 0.86 17.37 -14.55
C GLY A 251 2.04 16.58 -15.10
N TRP A 252 2.55 15.60 -14.38
CA TRP A 252 3.63 14.73 -14.86
C TRP A 252 3.19 13.86 -16.06
N ALA A 253 1.98 13.30 -16.02
CA ALA A 253 1.47 12.47 -17.13
C ALA A 253 1.26 13.31 -18.40
N HIS A 254 0.72 14.53 -18.27
CA HIS A 254 0.64 15.48 -19.39
C HIS A 254 2.03 15.82 -19.92
N TYR A 255 2.99 16.13 -19.06
CA TYR A 255 4.37 16.40 -19.44
C TYR A 255 4.98 15.25 -20.25
N MET A 256 4.86 14.02 -19.74
CA MET A 256 5.39 12.84 -20.42
C MET A 256 4.70 12.61 -21.77
N ARG A 257 3.39 12.80 -21.86
CA ARG A 257 2.63 12.67 -23.11
C ARG A 257 3.08 13.72 -24.13
N GLY A 258 3.33 14.94 -23.70
CA GLY A 258 3.92 15.98 -24.55
C GLY A 258 5.28 15.58 -25.12
N ARG A 259 6.14 15.00 -24.30
CA ARG A 259 7.45 14.48 -24.73
C ARG A 259 7.32 13.33 -25.74
N VAL A 260 6.35 12.45 -25.59
CA VAL A 260 6.08 11.39 -26.57
C VAL A 260 5.64 11.98 -27.90
N PHE A 261 4.71 12.96 -27.89
CA PHE A 261 4.29 13.64 -29.13
C PHE A 261 5.46 14.37 -29.80
N PHE A 262 6.32 15.03 -29.03
CA PHE A 262 7.53 15.64 -29.57
C PHE A 262 8.44 14.62 -30.25
N LYS A 263 8.63 13.44 -29.67
CA LYS A 263 9.41 12.35 -30.28
C LYS A 263 8.77 11.78 -31.53
N LYS A 264 7.45 11.82 -31.64
CA LYS A 264 6.69 11.41 -32.84
C LYS A 264 6.66 12.51 -33.93
N GLY A 265 7.14 13.72 -33.64
CA GLY A 265 7.11 14.87 -34.57
C GLY A 265 5.79 15.64 -34.57
N ASP A 266 4.84 15.31 -33.69
CA ASP A 266 3.59 16.06 -33.53
C ASP A 266 3.84 17.24 -32.53
N PHE A 267 4.46 18.30 -33.06
CA PHE A 267 4.90 19.43 -32.27
C PHE A 267 3.73 20.21 -31.65
N GLN A 268 2.60 20.30 -32.36
CA GLN A 268 1.42 20.98 -31.85
C GLN A 268 0.90 20.30 -30.59
N LYS A 269 0.66 18.98 -30.61
CA LYS A 269 0.22 18.24 -29.42
C LYS A 269 1.29 18.22 -28.35
N ALA A 270 2.57 18.27 -28.71
CA ALA A 270 3.65 18.37 -27.74
C ALA A 270 3.56 19.67 -26.95
N VAL A 271 3.35 20.82 -27.61
CA VAL A 271 3.17 22.14 -26.96
C VAL A 271 1.93 22.14 -26.07
N GLU A 272 0.76 21.73 -26.60
CA GLU A 272 -0.49 21.71 -25.83
C GLU A 272 -0.37 20.92 -24.52
N ASN A 273 0.27 19.78 -24.58
CA ASN A 273 0.47 18.92 -23.40
C ASN A 273 1.50 19.52 -22.42
N ALA A 274 2.57 20.12 -22.92
CA ALA A 274 3.57 20.78 -22.08
C ALA A 274 2.98 22.02 -21.37
N GLU A 275 2.15 22.81 -22.06
CA GLU A 275 1.44 23.94 -21.48
C GLU A 275 0.43 23.48 -20.40
N THR A 276 -0.29 22.39 -20.66
CA THR A 276 -1.20 21.80 -19.67
C THR A 276 -0.44 21.38 -18.42
N ALA A 277 0.69 20.69 -18.59
CA ALA A 277 1.57 20.32 -17.49
C ALA A 277 2.07 21.55 -16.71
N CYS A 278 2.44 22.63 -17.41
CA CYS A 278 2.83 23.90 -16.80
C CYS A 278 1.71 24.52 -15.98
N LYS A 279 0.48 24.58 -16.51
CA LYS A 279 -0.71 25.08 -15.80
C LYS A 279 -1.03 24.25 -14.56
N LEU A 280 -0.76 22.95 -14.59
CA LEU A 280 -0.91 22.03 -13.45
C LEU A 280 0.28 22.11 -12.46
N GLY A 281 1.19 23.07 -12.63
CA GLY A 281 2.30 23.33 -11.71
C GLY A 281 3.55 22.47 -11.95
N TYR A 282 3.59 21.67 -13.04
CA TYR A 282 4.78 20.90 -13.38
C TYR A 282 5.77 21.78 -14.16
N LYS A 283 6.82 22.25 -13.48
CA LYS A 283 7.74 23.29 -13.98
C LYS A 283 8.46 22.93 -15.29
N ASP A 284 8.85 21.65 -15.45
CA ASP A 284 9.51 21.18 -16.67
C ASP A 284 8.60 21.31 -17.90
N GLY A 285 7.28 21.24 -17.70
CA GLY A 285 6.30 21.50 -18.74
C GLY A 285 6.40 22.92 -19.29
N CYS A 286 6.63 23.92 -18.43
CA CYS A 286 6.78 25.31 -18.88
C CYS A 286 8.04 25.53 -19.73
N HIS A 287 9.12 24.85 -19.40
CA HIS A 287 10.36 24.88 -20.19
C HIS A 287 10.19 24.17 -21.52
N ASP A 288 9.62 22.95 -21.50
CA ASP A 288 9.44 22.15 -22.71
C ASP A 288 8.39 22.78 -23.66
N ALA A 289 7.35 23.47 -23.15
CA ALA A 289 6.41 24.21 -24.00
C ALA A 289 7.10 25.25 -24.88
N LYS A 290 8.02 26.04 -24.34
CA LYS A 290 8.82 27.01 -25.09
C LYS A 290 9.72 26.33 -26.13
N ARG A 291 10.41 25.25 -25.71
CA ARG A 291 11.32 24.50 -26.58
C ARG A 291 10.57 23.81 -27.75
N PHE A 292 9.40 23.23 -27.49
CA PHE A 292 8.60 22.58 -28.51
C PHE A 292 7.96 23.58 -29.45
N GLY A 293 7.54 24.76 -28.96
CA GLY A 293 7.01 25.85 -29.77
C GLY A 293 8.05 26.42 -30.75
N ALA A 294 9.30 26.62 -30.27
CA ALA A 294 10.38 27.04 -31.16
C ALA A 294 10.64 26.03 -32.28
N LYS A 295 10.55 24.71 -31.98
CA LYS A 295 10.74 23.67 -33.01
C LYS A 295 9.58 23.57 -33.99
N MET A 296 8.37 23.93 -33.58
CA MET A 296 7.21 24.02 -34.48
C MET A 296 7.41 25.09 -35.55
N THR A 297 7.89 26.30 -35.16
CA THR A 297 8.12 27.41 -36.10
C THR A 297 9.33 27.23 -37.00
N GLU A 298 10.24 26.31 -36.71
CA GLU A 298 11.37 25.98 -37.60
C GLU A 298 10.97 25.02 -38.75
N ASN A 299 9.83 24.33 -38.63
CA ASN A 299 9.38 23.33 -39.62
C ASN A 299 8.17 23.80 -40.46
N ASP A 300 7.62 25.00 -40.15
CA ASP A 300 6.65 25.72 -40.97
C ASP A 300 7.37 26.63 -42.01
#